data_94b6c1ccdd938bac471fa5febe7c9112
#
_entry.id   94b6c1ccdd938bac471fa5febe7c9112
#
_cell.length_a   1.000
_cell.length_b   1.000
_cell.length_c   1.000
_cell.angle_alpha   90.00
_cell.angle_beta   90.00
_cell.angle_gamma   90.00
#
_symmetry.space_group_name_H-M   'P 1'
#
loop_
_entity.id
_entity.type
_entity.pdbx_description
1 polymer ?
#
loop_
_entity_poly.entity_id
_entity_poly.type
_entity_poly.pdbx_seq_one_letter_code
_entity_poly.pdbx_strand_id
1 'polypeptide(L)'
;MKIALLQITAEDTLEKTKQKGIEYCRRAKESGADIALFPEMFSCGYRIIDRDPDEWTKEAVKENDGFVLAFRDLARELSMAIGITILEEHSGGPRNTLIVFDRCGKKVLKYSKVHTCDFGDERYLTPGDDFYCADLDTGTDTVKVGAMICYDREFPESARILMLRGAELILVPNACPMEINRLSQLRGRAYENMLAIATCNYPESVPDCNGHSSVFDGVAYLPDLEGSRDTCILEAEGKEGIFIADLDLNMLREYRRTEVHGNAYRHPEKYGILCEKGVEEPFVRDDRRD
;
A
#
# COMPACT_ATOMS: atom_id res chain seq x y z
N MET A 1 15.00 -4.00 8.55
CA MET A 1 14.54 -3.87 7.14
C MET A 1 14.28 -2.43 6.84
N LYS A 2 14.89 -1.91 5.75
CA LYS A 2 14.71 -0.50 5.35
C LYS A 2 13.68 -0.36 4.23
N ILE A 3 12.64 0.44 4.50
CA ILE A 3 11.54 0.67 3.56
C ILE A 3 11.70 2.09 3.01
N ALA A 4 11.85 2.24 1.70
CA ALA A 4 11.85 3.52 1.01
C ALA A 4 10.45 3.84 0.46
N LEU A 5 9.87 4.94 0.92
CA LEU A 5 8.63 5.51 0.39
C LEU A 5 9.02 6.55 -0.67
N LEU A 6 8.71 6.27 -1.92
CA LEU A 6 9.00 7.14 -3.05
C LEU A 6 7.84 8.13 -3.22
N GLN A 7 7.79 9.16 -2.38
CA GLN A 7 6.79 10.23 -2.46
C GLN A 7 7.11 11.15 -3.62
N ILE A 8 6.78 10.71 -4.85
CA ILE A 8 7.18 11.38 -6.09
C ILE A 8 6.00 11.51 -7.06
N THR A 9 6.06 12.54 -7.89
CA THR A 9 5.09 12.76 -8.97
C THR A 9 5.39 11.85 -10.17
N ALA A 10 4.35 11.42 -10.87
CA ALA A 10 4.51 10.90 -12.22
C ALA A 10 4.75 12.05 -13.22
N GLU A 11 5.40 11.74 -14.33
CA GLU A 11 5.67 12.67 -15.42
C GLU A 11 4.53 12.66 -16.47
N ASP A 12 4.60 13.56 -17.45
CA ASP A 12 3.60 13.75 -18.50
C ASP A 12 3.45 12.55 -19.46
N THR A 13 4.46 11.68 -19.54
CA THR A 13 4.43 10.46 -20.35
C THR A 13 4.85 9.25 -19.56
N LEU A 14 4.33 8.07 -19.92
CA LEU A 14 4.69 6.78 -19.32
C LEU A 14 6.20 6.54 -19.34
N GLU A 15 6.87 6.89 -20.45
CA GLU A 15 8.32 6.73 -20.58
C GLU A 15 9.11 7.61 -19.60
N LYS A 16 8.75 8.89 -19.46
CA LYS A 16 9.41 9.78 -18.50
C LYS A 16 9.11 9.36 -17.06
N THR A 17 7.88 8.94 -16.76
CA THR A 17 7.49 8.37 -15.46
C THR A 17 8.35 7.16 -15.12
N LYS A 18 8.57 6.25 -16.10
CA LYS A 18 9.45 5.09 -15.95
C LYS A 18 10.89 5.51 -15.61
N GLN A 19 11.45 6.46 -16.37
CA GLN A 19 12.84 6.91 -16.16
C GLN A 19 13.01 7.55 -14.78
N LYS A 20 12.08 8.41 -14.37
CA LYS A 20 12.08 9.00 -13.02
C LYS A 20 11.98 7.92 -11.94
N GLY A 21 11.06 6.98 -12.07
CA GLY A 21 10.91 5.88 -11.12
C GLY A 21 12.18 5.04 -10.99
N ILE A 22 12.85 4.74 -12.09
CA ILE A 22 14.15 4.02 -12.13
C ILE A 22 15.21 4.82 -11.36
N GLU A 23 15.34 6.11 -11.62
CA GLU A 23 16.31 6.98 -10.94
C GLU A 23 16.07 6.97 -9.43
N TYR A 24 14.83 7.14 -8.98
CA TYR A 24 14.49 7.16 -7.56
C TYR A 24 14.70 5.81 -6.87
N CYS A 25 14.45 4.69 -7.56
CA CYS A 25 14.79 3.36 -7.04
C CYS A 25 16.31 3.21 -6.84
N ARG A 26 17.16 3.69 -7.78
CA ARG A 26 18.62 3.68 -7.63
C ARG A 26 19.07 4.48 -6.40
N ARG A 27 18.55 5.68 -6.23
CA ARG A 27 18.84 6.54 -5.07
C ARG A 27 18.36 5.93 -3.75
N ALA A 28 17.20 5.25 -3.76
CA ALA A 28 16.71 4.50 -2.61
C ALA A 28 17.68 3.37 -2.24
N LYS A 29 18.16 2.63 -3.24
CA LYS A 29 19.16 1.57 -3.03
C LYS A 29 20.49 2.12 -2.49
N GLU A 30 20.99 3.23 -3.03
CA GLU A 30 22.20 3.92 -2.53
C GLU A 30 22.05 4.32 -1.06
N SER A 31 20.82 4.64 -0.60
CA SER A 31 20.48 4.92 0.78
C SER A 31 20.26 3.66 1.64
N GLY A 32 20.44 2.48 1.06
CA GLY A 32 20.39 1.18 1.72
C GLY A 32 19.00 0.57 1.86
N ALA A 33 18.03 0.97 1.04
CA ALA A 33 16.70 0.40 1.06
C ALA A 33 16.68 -1.10 0.67
N ASP A 34 15.86 -1.88 1.34
CA ASP A 34 15.54 -3.28 1.03
C ASP A 34 14.32 -3.38 0.12
N ILE A 35 13.39 -2.43 0.22
CA ILE A 35 12.21 -2.29 -0.64
C ILE A 35 11.94 -0.82 -0.94
N ALA A 36 11.51 -0.54 -2.18
CA ALA A 36 10.97 0.75 -2.61
C ALA A 36 9.48 0.61 -2.96
N LEU A 37 8.65 1.53 -2.45
CA LEU A 37 7.20 1.57 -2.69
C LEU A 37 6.83 2.87 -3.40
N PHE A 38 6.04 2.76 -4.46
CA PHE A 38 5.47 3.88 -5.22
C PHE A 38 4.08 4.29 -4.71
N PRO A 39 3.63 5.54 -5.00
CA PRO A 39 2.26 5.98 -4.78
C PRO A 39 1.26 5.22 -5.67
N GLU A 40 -0.02 5.39 -5.41
CA GLU A 40 -1.13 4.74 -6.11
C GLU A 40 -1.15 5.08 -7.62
N MET A 41 -1.33 4.06 -8.49
CA MET A 41 -1.40 4.20 -9.96
C MET A 41 -0.28 5.08 -10.56
N PHE A 42 0.95 4.89 -10.11
CA PHE A 42 2.10 5.70 -10.52
C PHE A 42 2.30 5.72 -12.04
N SER A 43 1.93 4.67 -12.76
CA SER A 43 2.04 4.61 -14.24
C SER A 43 1.33 5.77 -14.94
N CYS A 44 0.19 6.24 -14.40
CA CYS A 44 -0.57 7.38 -14.91
C CYS A 44 -0.64 8.58 -13.95
N GLY A 45 -0.02 8.48 -12.74
CA GLY A 45 0.05 9.54 -11.76
C GLY A 45 -1.29 9.88 -11.10
N TYR A 46 -2.21 8.91 -11.03
CA TYR A 46 -3.59 9.10 -10.53
C TYR A 46 -4.37 10.24 -11.23
N ARG A 47 -4.00 10.56 -12.47
CA ARG A 47 -4.61 11.64 -13.25
C ARG A 47 -5.90 11.18 -13.95
N ILE A 48 -6.86 10.72 -13.15
CA ILE A 48 -8.17 10.24 -13.63
C ILE A 48 -9.30 11.22 -13.27
N ILE A 49 -9.12 12.03 -12.22
CA ILE A 49 -10.14 12.91 -11.67
C ILE A 49 -10.54 13.97 -12.70
N ASP A 50 -11.86 14.14 -12.90
CA ASP A 50 -12.47 15.11 -13.83
C ASP A 50 -12.00 14.96 -15.29
N ARG A 51 -11.52 13.78 -15.68
CA ARG A 51 -11.15 13.44 -17.06
C ARG A 51 -12.17 12.51 -17.71
N ASP A 52 -12.23 12.54 -19.05
CA ASP A 52 -13.05 11.62 -19.82
C ASP A 52 -12.58 10.16 -19.60
N PRO A 53 -13.45 9.28 -19.07
CA PRO A 53 -13.11 7.88 -18.88
C PRO A 53 -12.70 7.14 -20.17
N ASP A 54 -13.26 7.52 -21.30
CA ASP A 54 -12.92 6.95 -22.62
C ASP A 54 -11.49 7.33 -23.06
N GLU A 55 -10.88 8.32 -22.42
CA GLU A 55 -9.50 8.71 -22.68
C GLU A 55 -8.53 8.07 -21.68
N TRP A 56 -8.73 8.28 -20.37
CA TRP A 56 -7.74 7.84 -19.38
C TRP A 56 -7.70 6.32 -19.19
N THR A 57 -8.81 5.60 -19.45
CA THR A 57 -8.80 4.12 -19.41
C THR A 57 -7.84 3.51 -20.44
N LYS A 58 -7.56 4.22 -21.54
CA LYS A 58 -6.59 3.80 -22.58
C LYS A 58 -5.12 3.93 -22.14
N GLU A 59 -4.87 4.64 -21.03
CA GLU A 59 -3.53 4.74 -20.43
C GLU A 59 -3.16 3.48 -19.62
N ALA A 60 -4.09 2.52 -19.50
CA ALA A 60 -3.86 1.27 -18.80
C ALA A 60 -2.76 0.45 -19.48
N VAL A 61 -1.88 -0.13 -18.67
CA VAL A 61 -0.75 -0.94 -19.11
C VAL A 61 -0.95 -2.40 -18.71
N LYS A 62 -0.41 -3.32 -19.53
CA LYS A 62 -0.43 -4.75 -19.20
C LYS A 62 0.63 -5.09 -18.17
N GLU A 63 0.41 -6.16 -17.42
CA GLU A 63 1.40 -6.69 -16.49
C GLU A 63 2.74 -7.03 -17.14
N ASN A 64 2.74 -7.40 -18.42
CA ASN A 64 3.93 -7.70 -19.21
C ASN A 64 4.37 -6.55 -20.11
N ASP A 65 3.88 -5.34 -19.89
CA ASP A 65 4.31 -4.13 -20.58
C ASP A 65 5.76 -3.77 -20.23
N GLY A 66 6.45 -3.07 -21.16
CA GLY A 66 7.80 -2.60 -20.97
C GLY A 66 8.00 -1.71 -19.74
N PHE A 67 6.95 -0.98 -19.32
CA PHE A 67 6.96 -0.22 -18.08
C PHE A 67 7.14 -1.14 -16.85
N VAL A 68 6.30 -2.16 -16.71
CA VAL A 68 6.31 -3.09 -15.57
C VAL A 68 7.58 -3.95 -15.58
N LEU A 69 7.97 -4.47 -16.76
CA LEU A 69 9.14 -5.30 -16.90
C LEU A 69 10.45 -4.56 -16.57
N ALA A 70 10.52 -3.25 -16.82
CA ALA A 70 11.67 -2.44 -16.43
C ALA A 70 11.88 -2.45 -14.90
N PHE A 71 10.83 -2.35 -14.10
CA PHE A 71 10.94 -2.42 -12.63
C PHE A 71 11.23 -3.82 -12.12
N ARG A 72 10.74 -4.87 -12.79
CA ARG A 72 11.16 -6.25 -12.53
C ARG A 72 12.66 -6.43 -12.71
N ASP A 73 13.18 -5.97 -13.83
CA ASP A 73 14.60 -6.12 -14.17
C ASP A 73 15.48 -5.24 -13.28
N LEU A 74 14.98 -4.03 -12.91
CA LEU A 74 15.63 -3.14 -11.96
C LEU A 74 15.69 -3.75 -10.55
N ALA A 75 14.63 -4.41 -10.08
CA ALA A 75 14.64 -5.10 -8.79
C ALA A 75 15.76 -6.13 -8.70
N ARG A 76 15.95 -6.91 -9.76
CA ARG A 76 17.05 -7.88 -9.88
C ARG A 76 18.41 -7.19 -9.95
N GLU A 77 18.56 -6.14 -10.77
CA GLU A 77 19.80 -5.38 -10.92
C GLU A 77 20.26 -4.78 -9.59
N LEU A 78 19.33 -4.14 -8.87
CA LEU A 78 19.62 -3.48 -7.60
C LEU A 78 19.68 -4.46 -6.42
N SER A 79 19.29 -5.72 -6.59
CA SER A 79 19.05 -6.66 -5.49
C SER A 79 18.18 -6.01 -4.39
N MET A 80 17.09 -5.35 -4.80
CA MET A 80 16.15 -4.62 -3.95
C MET A 80 14.71 -4.92 -4.38
N ALA A 81 13.82 -5.19 -3.44
CA ALA A 81 12.41 -5.37 -3.76
C ALA A 81 11.78 -4.05 -4.26
N ILE A 82 10.83 -4.14 -5.19
CA ILE A 82 10.12 -2.98 -5.74
C ILE A 82 8.62 -3.26 -5.77
N GLY A 83 7.83 -2.40 -5.12
CA GLY A 83 6.38 -2.33 -5.23
C GLY A 83 5.96 -1.25 -6.21
N ILE A 84 5.71 -1.62 -7.48
CA ILE A 84 5.27 -0.71 -8.54
C ILE A 84 3.74 -0.73 -8.69
N THR A 85 3.14 0.44 -8.91
CA THR A 85 1.71 0.62 -9.01
C THR A 85 1.31 1.07 -10.41
N ILE A 86 0.24 0.51 -10.92
CA ILE A 86 -0.21 0.74 -12.29
C ILE A 86 -1.73 0.87 -12.38
N LEU A 87 -2.18 1.63 -13.38
CA LEU A 87 -3.48 1.44 -13.98
C LEU A 87 -3.36 0.22 -14.88
N GLU A 88 -3.92 -0.93 -14.46
CA GLU A 88 -3.74 -2.21 -15.15
C GLU A 88 -4.84 -2.45 -16.19
N GLU A 89 -4.45 -2.85 -17.41
CA GLU A 89 -5.42 -3.32 -18.41
C GLU A 89 -6.10 -4.62 -17.94
N HIS A 90 -7.42 -4.61 -17.91
CA HIS A 90 -8.25 -5.75 -17.52
C HIS A 90 -9.50 -5.82 -18.40
N SER A 91 -10.02 -7.02 -18.65
CA SER A 91 -11.13 -7.26 -19.59
C SER A 91 -12.48 -6.65 -19.18
N GLY A 92 -12.69 -6.43 -17.89
CA GLY A 92 -13.92 -5.81 -17.36
C GLY A 92 -13.81 -4.30 -17.12
N GLY A 93 -12.74 -3.66 -17.57
CA GLY A 93 -12.33 -2.30 -17.24
C GLY A 93 -11.03 -2.31 -16.44
N PRO A 94 -10.24 -1.23 -16.49
CA PRO A 94 -8.94 -1.18 -15.83
C PRO A 94 -9.02 -1.51 -14.34
N ARG A 95 -7.89 -1.92 -13.76
CA ARG A 95 -7.72 -2.12 -12.32
C ARG A 95 -6.65 -1.20 -11.73
N ASN A 96 -6.84 -0.79 -10.52
CA ASN A 96 -5.83 -0.12 -9.71
C ASN A 96 -4.98 -1.20 -9.02
N THR A 97 -3.74 -1.40 -9.46
CA THR A 97 -2.95 -2.59 -9.11
C THR A 97 -1.56 -2.26 -8.59
N LEU A 98 -1.17 -2.93 -7.51
CA LEU A 98 0.19 -3.03 -6.99
C LEU A 98 0.80 -4.37 -7.42
N ILE A 99 2.02 -4.32 -7.96
CA ILE A 99 2.84 -5.51 -8.25
C ILE A 99 4.12 -5.40 -7.42
N VAL A 100 4.44 -6.45 -6.66
CA VAL A 100 5.68 -6.51 -5.88
C VAL A 100 6.62 -7.53 -6.50
N PHE A 101 7.80 -7.05 -6.87
CA PHE A 101 8.93 -7.87 -7.27
C PHE A 101 9.90 -8.01 -6.09
N ASP A 102 10.37 -9.22 -5.81
CA ASP A 102 11.45 -9.43 -4.85
C ASP A 102 12.81 -8.96 -5.42
N ARG A 103 13.85 -9.01 -4.60
CA ARG A 103 15.22 -8.63 -4.98
C ARG A 103 15.82 -9.45 -6.12
N CYS A 104 15.20 -10.57 -6.50
CA CYS A 104 15.58 -11.40 -7.64
C CYS A 104 14.78 -11.11 -8.91
N GLY A 105 13.84 -10.15 -8.85
CA GLY A 105 12.88 -9.82 -9.90
C GLY A 105 11.76 -10.83 -10.07
N LYS A 106 11.52 -11.69 -9.08
CA LYS A 106 10.35 -12.57 -9.06
C LYS A 106 9.13 -11.78 -8.60
N LYS A 107 8.05 -11.84 -9.37
CA LYS A 107 6.76 -11.32 -8.91
C LYS A 107 6.25 -12.20 -7.76
N VAL A 108 6.16 -11.63 -6.56
CA VAL A 108 5.72 -12.33 -5.36
C VAL A 108 4.30 -11.96 -4.97
N LEU A 109 3.86 -10.72 -5.25
CA LEU A 109 2.51 -10.27 -4.95
C LEU A 109 1.96 -9.47 -6.13
N LYS A 110 0.70 -9.68 -6.43
CA LYS A 110 -0.13 -8.82 -7.28
C LYS A 110 -1.44 -8.60 -6.53
N TYR A 111 -1.79 -7.35 -6.32
CA TYR A 111 -2.98 -6.95 -5.60
C TYR A 111 -3.70 -5.83 -6.36
N SER A 112 -4.97 -6.01 -6.63
CA SER A 112 -5.83 -4.96 -7.17
C SER A 112 -6.76 -4.45 -6.07
N LYS A 113 -6.97 -3.14 -6.02
CA LYS A 113 -7.80 -2.44 -5.03
C LYS A 113 -9.19 -3.05 -4.94
N VAL A 114 -9.57 -3.53 -3.77
CA VAL A 114 -10.88 -4.16 -3.53
C VAL A 114 -11.95 -3.10 -3.35
N HIS A 115 -11.67 -2.07 -2.57
CA HIS A 115 -12.62 -0.97 -2.33
C HIS A 115 -12.28 0.21 -3.24
N THR A 116 -12.82 0.20 -4.45
CA THR A 116 -12.72 1.34 -5.37
C THR A 116 -13.58 2.52 -4.88
N CYS A 117 -13.15 3.76 -5.16
CA CYS A 117 -13.92 4.96 -4.83
C CYS A 117 -15.08 5.15 -5.82
N ASP A 118 -16.11 4.30 -5.71
CA ASP A 118 -17.23 4.23 -6.65
C ASP A 118 -18.09 5.51 -6.68
N PHE A 119 -18.01 6.31 -5.60
CA PHE A 119 -18.61 7.64 -5.53
C PHE A 119 -17.87 8.69 -6.38
N GLY A 120 -16.75 8.33 -7.01
CA GLY A 120 -15.92 9.19 -7.87
C GLY A 120 -15.54 8.49 -9.19
N ASP A 121 -14.43 8.91 -9.79
CA ASP A 121 -14.00 8.41 -11.09
C ASP A 121 -13.51 6.96 -11.09
N GLU A 122 -13.18 6.40 -9.92
CA GLU A 122 -12.85 4.97 -9.82
C GLU A 122 -14.05 4.04 -10.06
N ARG A 123 -15.29 4.56 -10.19
CA ARG A 123 -16.45 3.75 -10.63
C ARG A 123 -16.24 3.07 -11.99
N TYR A 124 -15.30 3.55 -12.80
CA TYR A 124 -14.94 2.95 -14.09
C TYR A 124 -13.86 1.86 -13.96
N LEU A 125 -13.30 1.67 -12.76
CA LEU A 125 -12.36 0.60 -12.48
C LEU A 125 -13.08 -0.69 -12.10
N THR A 126 -12.45 -1.83 -12.41
CA THR A 126 -12.89 -3.13 -11.91
C THR A 126 -12.26 -3.39 -10.54
N PRO A 127 -13.05 -3.62 -9.48
CA PRO A 127 -12.55 -3.98 -8.17
C PRO A 127 -11.67 -5.24 -8.18
N GLY A 128 -10.77 -5.35 -7.22
CA GLY A 128 -10.01 -6.57 -6.94
C GLY A 128 -10.88 -7.68 -6.36
N ASP A 129 -10.36 -8.89 -6.39
CA ASP A 129 -11.15 -10.09 -6.06
C ASP A 129 -10.99 -10.50 -4.57
N ASP A 130 -9.86 -10.21 -3.94
CA ASP A 130 -9.53 -10.66 -2.58
C ASP A 130 -8.27 -9.94 -2.05
N PHE A 131 -7.95 -10.14 -0.76
CA PHE A 131 -6.73 -9.68 -0.13
C PHE A 131 -5.68 -10.79 -0.10
N TYR A 132 -4.46 -10.52 -0.53
CA TYR A 132 -3.39 -11.52 -0.68
C TYR A 132 -2.19 -11.19 0.18
N CYS A 133 -1.49 -12.23 0.64
CA CYS A 133 -0.18 -12.14 1.28
C CYS A 133 0.82 -13.02 0.54
N ALA A 134 2.09 -12.62 0.56
CA ALA A 134 3.19 -13.37 -0.01
C ALA A 134 4.45 -13.24 0.87
N ASP A 135 5.35 -14.20 0.77
CA ASP A 135 6.67 -14.12 1.36
C ASP A 135 7.59 -13.29 0.46
N LEU A 136 8.17 -12.23 1.01
CA LEU A 136 9.10 -11.33 0.34
C LEU A 136 10.52 -11.56 0.89
N ASP A 137 11.43 -12.00 0.02
CA ASP A 137 12.86 -12.09 0.31
C ASP A 137 13.51 -10.71 0.13
N THR A 138 14.04 -10.15 1.20
CA THR A 138 14.78 -8.87 1.21
C THR A 138 16.30 -9.08 1.14
N GLY A 139 16.77 -10.34 1.21
CA GLY A 139 18.18 -10.70 1.24
C GLY A 139 18.75 -10.83 2.66
N THR A 140 18.24 -10.10 3.61
CA THR A 140 18.60 -10.20 5.03
C THR A 140 17.54 -10.94 5.83
N ASP A 141 16.30 -10.95 5.36
CA ASP A 141 15.16 -11.60 6.02
C ASP A 141 14.10 -12.00 4.98
N THR A 142 13.13 -12.80 5.43
CA THR A 142 11.87 -13.05 4.71
C THR A 142 10.74 -12.46 5.53
N VAL A 143 9.96 -11.57 4.94
CA VAL A 143 8.83 -10.91 5.57
C VAL A 143 7.53 -11.26 4.84
N LYS A 144 6.48 -11.60 5.58
CA LYS A 144 5.17 -11.81 4.97
C LYS A 144 4.50 -10.47 4.72
N VAL A 145 4.38 -10.12 3.44
CA VAL A 145 3.78 -8.84 3.00
C VAL A 145 2.35 -9.04 2.51
N GLY A 146 1.48 -8.10 2.84
CA GLY A 146 0.17 -7.90 2.25
C GLY A 146 0.06 -6.52 1.61
N ALA A 147 -1.07 -6.24 0.97
CA ALA A 147 -1.32 -4.93 0.38
C ALA A 147 -2.76 -4.46 0.62
N MET A 148 -2.90 -3.15 0.77
CA MET A 148 -4.11 -2.35 0.64
C MET A 148 -3.80 -1.19 -0.31
N ILE A 149 -4.78 -0.64 -0.99
CA ILE A 149 -4.58 0.57 -1.80
C ILE A 149 -5.57 1.63 -1.34
N CYS A 150 -5.03 2.77 -0.87
CA CYS A 150 -5.75 3.98 -0.55
C CYS A 150 -7.04 3.73 0.26
N TYR A 151 -8.22 3.74 -0.38
CA TYR A 151 -9.53 3.61 0.24
C TYR A 151 -9.73 2.29 1.00
N ASP A 152 -9.00 1.21 0.67
CA ASP A 152 -9.05 -0.05 1.43
C ASP A 152 -8.77 0.15 2.93
N ARG A 153 -7.96 1.15 3.32
CA ARG A 153 -7.62 1.41 4.73
C ARG A 153 -8.80 1.92 5.54
N GLU A 154 -9.83 2.51 4.89
CA GLU A 154 -11.03 2.99 5.57
C GLU A 154 -11.81 1.83 6.21
N PHE A 155 -11.65 0.61 5.68
CA PHE A 155 -12.32 -0.60 6.14
C PHE A 155 -11.39 -1.41 7.05
N PRO A 156 -11.70 -1.53 8.36
CA PRO A 156 -10.86 -2.29 9.31
C PRO A 156 -10.69 -3.76 8.93
N GLU A 157 -11.64 -4.32 8.19
CA GLU A 157 -11.65 -5.69 7.69
C GLU A 157 -10.43 -5.95 6.79
N SER A 158 -10.03 -5.00 5.97
CA SER A 158 -8.90 -5.12 5.04
C SER A 158 -7.60 -5.50 5.79
N ALA A 159 -7.22 -4.70 6.78
CA ALA A 159 -6.02 -4.97 7.58
C ALA A 159 -6.20 -6.23 8.44
N ARG A 160 -7.41 -6.48 8.95
CA ARG A 160 -7.70 -7.66 9.76
C ARG A 160 -7.59 -8.96 8.96
N ILE A 161 -8.08 -9.00 7.74
CA ILE A 161 -7.95 -10.15 6.84
C ILE A 161 -6.47 -10.42 6.56
N LEU A 162 -5.69 -9.38 6.25
CA LEU A 162 -4.26 -9.51 5.99
C LEU A 162 -3.49 -10.02 7.22
N MET A 163 -3.80 -9.52 8.43
CA MET A 163 -3.23 -10.04 9.67
C MET A 163 -3.55 -11.52 9.87
N LEU A 164 -4.81 -11.93 9.64
CA LEU A 164 -5.23 -13.33 9.75
C LEU A 164 -4.56 -14.23 8.70
N ARG A 165 -4.16 -13.69 7.56
CA ARG A 165 -3.33 -14.37 6.54
C ARG A 165 -1.84 -14.33 6.86
N GLY A 166 -1.47 -13.78 8.00
CA GLY A 166 -0.11 -13.78 8.54
C GLY A 166 0.76 -12.60 8.14
N ALA A 167 0.22 -11.55 7.53
CA ALA A 167 0.98 -10.35 7.18
C ALA A 167 1.75 -9.81 8.40
N GLU A 168 3.01 -9.45 8.17
CA GLU A 168 3.87 -8.73 9.11
C GLU A 168 4.01 -7.27 8.69
N LEU A 169 3.91 -7.01 7.36
CA LEU A 169 3.96 -5.70 6.75
C LEU A 169 2.82 -5.57 5.73
N ILE A 170 2.10 -4.46 5.76
CA ILE A 170 1.13 -4.07 4.74
C ILE A 170 1.69 -2.87 3.96
N LEU A 171 1.77 -3.01 2.64
CA LEU A 171 2.13 -1.95 1.71
C LEU A 171 0.88 -1.21 1.27
N VAL A 172 0.88 0.13 1.39
CA VAL A 172 -0.30 0.95 1.10
C VAL A 172 0.07 2.08 0.12
N PRO A 173 0.06 1.82 -1.20
CA PRO A 173 0.02 2.90 -2.18
C PRO A 173 -1.20 3.80 -1.97
N ASN A 174 -1.01 5.13 -2.08
CA ASN A 174 -2.03 6.09 -1.72
C ASN A 174 -2.03 7.32 -2.64
N ALA A 175 -3.19 7.94 -2.83
CA ALA A 175 -3.38 9.20 -3.55
C ALA A 175 -4.57 9.95 -2.93
N CYS A 176 -4.36 10.61 -1.80
CA CYS A 176 -5.36 11.46 -1.15
C CYS A 176 -4.73 12.37 -0.09
N PRO A 177 -5.47 13.36 0.44
CA PRO A 177 -5.00 14.12 1.59
C PRO A 177 -4.85 13.21 2.80
N MET A 178 -3.64 13.15 3.38
CA MET A 178 -3.35 12.44 4.62
C MET A 178 -3.45 13.42 5.79
N GLU A 179 -4.57 13.39 6.48
CA GLU A 179 -4.88 14.26 7.62
C GLU A 179 -4.98 13.44 8.92
N ILE A 180 -5.25 14.11 10.04
CA ILE A 180 -5.19 13.50 11.38
C ILE A 180 -6.01 12.21 11.50
N ASN A 181 -7.21 12.13 10.88
CA ASN A 181 -8.07 10.95 10.99
C ASN A 181 -7.50 9.77 10.21
N ARG A 182 -7.02 10.00 8.97
CA ARG A 182 -6.43 8.95 8.11
C ARG A 182 -5.10 8.44 8.66
N LEU A 183 -4.25 9.33 9.20
CA LEU A 183 -3.03 8.93 9.92
C LEU A 183 -3.38 8.14 11.20
N SER A 184 -4.43 8.54 11.91
CA SER A 184 -4.91 7.82 13.09
C SER A 184 -5.51 6.45 12.75
N GLN A 185 -6.20 6.33 11.60
CA GLN A 185 -6.65 5.01 11.10
C GLN A 185 -5.46 4.07 10.87
N LEU A 186 -4.41 4.52 10.16
CA LEU A 186 -3.22 3.70 9.90
C LEU A 186 -2.53 3.29 11.22
N ARG A 187 -2.39 4.22 12.16
CA ARG A 187 -1.87 3.94 13.51
C ARG A 187 -2.73 2.91 14.23
N GLY A 188 -4.06 3.05 14.19
CA GLY A 188 -5.01 2.11 14.77
C GLY A 188 -4.91 0.73 14.12
N ARG A 189 -4.86 0.66 12.78
CA ARG A 189 -4.70 -0.61 12.04
C ARG A 189 -3.39 -1.33 12.39
N ALA A 190 -2.28 -0.58 12.48
CA ALA A 190 -0.99 -1.16 12.89
C ALA A 190 -1.06 -1.69 14.33
N TYR A 191 -1.59 -0.91 15.26
CA TYR A 191 -1.72 -1.25 16.67
C TYR A 191 -2.61 -2.50 16.91
N GLU A 192 -3.86 -2.46 16.42
CA GLU A 192 -4.85 -3.52 16.69
C GLU A 192 -4.54 -4.87 16.02
N ASN A 193 -3.68 -4.86 14.99
CA ASN A 193 -3.27 -6.04 14.24
C ASN A 193 -1.83 -6.48 14.54
N MET A 194 -1.07 -5.73 15.34
CA MET A 194 0.34 -5.98 15.66
C MET A 194 1.14 -6.26 14.38
N LEU A 195 1.09 -5.35 13.41
CA LEU A 195 1.82 -5.44 12.15
C LEU A 195 2.28 -4.04 11.70
N ALA A 196 3.28 -4.03 10.83
CA ALA A 196 3.73 -2.78 10.25
C ALA A 196 2.86 -2.36 9.06
N ILE A 197 2.67 -1.04 8.89
CA ILE A 197 2.00 -0.46 7.73
C ILE A 197 2.90 0.61 7.13
N ALA A 198 3.21 0.49 5.84
CA ALA A 198 3.99 1.45 5.07
C ALA A 198 3.12 2.08 3.98
N THR A 199 2.83 3.38 4.12
CA THR A 199 1.98 4.13 3.19
C THR A 199 2.83 5.08 2.36
N CYS A 200 2.74 4.98 1.03
CA CYS A 200 3.39 5.88 0.09
C CYS A 200 2.36 6.73 -0.63
N ASN A 201 2.38 8.04 -0.39
CA ASN A 201 1.45 9.02 -0.95
C ASN A 201 2.16 9.93 -1.97
N TYR A 202 1.39 10.66 -2.75
CA TYR A 202 1.89 11.73 -3.62
C TYR A 202 2.24 12.99 -2.80
N PRO A 203 3.23 13.78 -3.26
CA PRO A 203 3.57 15.06 -2.63
C PRO A 203 2.46 16.11 -2.79
N GLU A 204 2.56 17.20 -2.01
CA GLU A 204 1.62 18.33 -2.01
C GLU A 204 1.48 19.08 -3.35
N SER A 205 2.37 18.83 -4.30
CA SER A 205 2.29 19.37 -5.65
C SER A 205 1.26 18.66 -6.55
N VAL A 206 0.76 17.49 -6.12
CA VAL A 206 -0.30 16.76 -6.82
C VAL A 206 -1.65 17.17 -6.23
N PRO A 207 -2.65 17.53 -7.06
CA PRO A 207 -3.98 17.87 -6.58
C PRO A 207 -4.55 16.81 -5.64
N ASP A 208 -5.24 17.26 -4.59
CA ASP A 208 -5.83 16.41 -3.55
C ASP A 208 -4.84 15.50 -2.80
N CYS A 209 -3.53 15.80 -2.87
CA CYS A 209 -2.50 15.12 -2.09
C CYS A 209 -1.72 16.13 -1.24
N ASN A 210 -1.09 15.69 -0.17
CA ASN A 210 -0.35 16.55 0.75
C ASN A 210 0.94 15.93 1.29
N GLY A 211 1.41 14.83 0.69
CA GLY A 211 2.53 14.05 1.22
C GLY A 211 2.11 13.17 2.40
N HIS A 212 2.82 13.27 3.51
CA HIS A 212 2.61 12.48 4.72
C HIS A 212 2.65 10.97 4.49
N SER A 213 3.52 10.53 3.57
CA SER A 213 3.88 9.11 3.49
C SER A 213 4.39 8.67 4.86
N SER A 214 3.97 7.49 5.34
CA SER A 214 4.20 7.14 6.74
C SER A 214 4.47 5.65 6.94
N VAL A 215 5.20 5.33 8.02
CA VAL A 215 5.40 3.95 8.48
C VAL A 215 5.05 3.86 9.95
N PHE A 216 4.17 2.93 10.27
CA PHE A 216 3.80 2.53 11.63
C PHE A 216 4.28 1.10 11.85
N ASP A 217 4.97 0.82 12.95
CA ASP A 217 5.55 -0.52 13.22
C ASP A 217 4.64 -1.45 14.04
N GLY A 218 3.54 -0.92 14.57
CA GLY A 218 2.55 -1.68 15.33
C GLY A 218 3.00 -2.12 16.73
N VAL A 219 4.22 -1.78 17.17
CA VAL A 219 4.76 -2.13 18.48
C VAL A 219 4.50 -1.00 19.48
N ALA A 220 3.50 -1.16 20.34
CA ALA A 220 3.10 -0.13 21.30
C ALA A 220 3.76 -0.25 22.67
N TYR A 221 4.03 -1.47 23.13
CA TYR A 221 4.58 -1.72 24.46
C TYR A 221 5.97 -2.37 24.36
N LEU A 222 6.90 -1.87 25.14
CA LEU A 222 8.27 -2.40 25.24
C LEU A 222 8.57 -2.77 26.69
N PRO A 223 9.37 -3.82 26.96
CA PRO A 223 9.62 -4.30 28.32
C PRO A 223 10.17 -3.24 29.29
N ASP A 224 10.97 -2.30 28.76
CA ASP A 224 11.66 -1.28 29.57
C ASP A 224 10.98 0.11 29.48
N LEU A 225 9.76 0.18 28.91
CA LEU A 225 9.01 1.42 28.77
C LEU A 225 7.76 1.40 29.65
N GLU A 226 7.61 2.40 30.52
CA GLU A 226 6.36 2.60 31.24
C GLU A 226 5.27 3.16 30.30
N GLY A 227 4.17 2.44 30.14
CA GLY A 227 3.07 2.80 29.26
C GLY A 227 3.31 2.40 27.79
N SER A 228 2.67 3.08 26.87
CA SER A 228 2.78 2.83 25.43
C SER A 228 3.58 3.92 24.71
N ARG A 229 4.23 3.55 23.61
CA ARG A 229 4.87 4.49 22.67
C ARG A 229 3.99 4.76 21.46
N ASP A 230 4.28 5.83 20.73
CA ASP A 230 3.73 6.01 19.38
C ASP A 230 4.34 4.96 18.45
N THR A 231 3.49 4.28 17.69
CA THR A 231 3.91 3.30 16.69
C THR A 231 4.39 3.94 15.37
N CYS A 232 4.27 5.27 15.22
CA CYS A 232 4.78 6.00 14.07
C CYS A 232 6.31 6.08 14.13
N ILE A 233 6.98 5.42 13.17
CA ILE A 233 8.44 5.46 13.04
C ILE A 233 8.90 6.39 11.92
N LEU A 234 7.99 6.77 11.02
CA LEU A 234 8.22 7.75 9.97
C LEU A 234 6.90 8.43 9.61
N GLU A 235 6.92 9.75 9.51
CA GLU A 235 5.93 10.56 8.79
C GLU A 235 6.68 11.59 7.96
N ALA A 236 6.48 11.56 6.64
CA ALA A 236 7.13 12.46 5.70
C ALA A 236 6.50 13.85 5.70
N GLU A 237 7.27 14.85 5.29
CA GLU A 237 6.76 16.19 4.97
C GLU A 237 5.96 16.16 3.64
N GLY A 238 5.33 17.29 3.26
CA GLY A 238 4.53 17.41 2.03
C GLY A 238 5.32 17.35 0.71
N LYS A 239 6.64 17.58 0.73
CA LYS A 239 7.47 17.71 -0.47
C LYS A 239 7.82 16.37 -1.13
N GLU A 240 8.16 16.46 -2.43
CA GLU A 240 8.70 15.31 -3.16
C GLU A 240 10.03 14.85 -2.57
N GLY A 241 10.18 13.52 -2.39
CA GLY A 241 11.40 12.96 -1.82
C GLY A 241 11.39 11.43 -1.67
N ILE A 242 12.50 10.92 -1.16
CA ILE A 242 12.66 9.53 -0.72
C ILE A 242 12.71 9.54 0.80
N PHE A 243 11.79 8.87 1.44
CA PHE A 243 11.71 8.77 2.89
C PHE A 243 11.95 7.33 3.33
N ILE A 244 12.94 7.11 4.18
CA ILE A 244 13.37 5.76 4.56
C ILE A 244 13.09 5.52 6.03
N ALA A 245 12.29 4.47 6.29
CA ALA A 245 12.07 3.95 7.63
C ALA A 245 12.89 2.69 7.87
N ASP A 246 13.39 2.52 9.09
CA ASP A 246 14.04 1.29 9.54
C ASP A 246 13.05 0.50 10.41
N LEU A 247 12.53 -0.61 9.88
CA LEU A 247 11.59 -1.48 10.57
C LEU A 247 12.34 -2.64 11.24
N ASP A 248 12.24 -2.73 12.56
CA ASP A 248 12.76 -3.87 13.33
C ASP A 248 11.76 -5.03 13.31
N LEU A 249 11.97 -5.97 12.39
CA LEU A 249 11.14 -7.17 12.27
C LEU A 249 11.29 -8.11 13.47
N ASN A 250 12.45 -8.15 14.11
CA ASN A 250 12.66 -9.02 15.27
C ASN A 250 11.86 -8.49 16.47
N MET A 251 11.89 -7.20 16.70
CA MET A 251 11.07 -6.54 17.73
C MET A 251 9.58 -6.77 17.46
N LEU A 252 9.11 -6.59 16.23
CA LEU A 252 7.72 -6.83 15.85
C LEU A 252 7.30 -8.30 16.08
N ARG A 253 8.15 -9.27 15.70
CA ARG A 253 7.88 -10.70 15.87
C ARG A 253 7.84 -11.11 17.35
N GLU A 254 8.75 -10.57 18.17
CA GLU A 254 8.75 -10.77 19.61
C GLU A 254 7.47 -10.22 20.23
N TYR A 255 7.10 -8.98 19.89
CA TYR A 255 5.88 -8.34 20.34
C TYR A 255 4.63 -9.17 20.01
N ARG A 256 4.53 -9.69 18.78
CA ARG A 256 3.42 -10.55 18.35
C ARG A 256 3.31 -11.87 19.13
N ARG A 257 4.40 -12.37 19.70
CA ARG A 257 4.40 -13.60 20.50
C ARG A 257 3.97 -13.38 21.93
N THR A 258 4.20 -12.19 22.46
CA THR A 258 4.03 -11.88 23.89
C THR A 258 2.77 -11.09 24.19
N GLU A 259 2.32 -10.25 23.25
CA GLU A 259 1.17 -9.40 23.45
C GLU A 259 -0.18 -10.07 23.19
N VAL A 260 -1.23 -9.48 23.78
CA VAL A 260 -2.59 -10.05 23.82
C VAL A 260 -3.52 -9.60 22.70
N HIS A 261 -3.07 -8.70 21.85
CA HIS A 261 -3.84 -8.20 20.71
C HIS A 261 -3.88 -9.21 19.55
N GLY A 262 -4.43 -8.82 18.42
CA GLY A 262 -4.45 -9.64 17.20
C GLY A 262 -5.50 -10.76 17.26
N ASN A 263 -5.09 -12.01 17.16
CA ASN A 263 -6.01 -13.13 16.94
C ASN A 263 -6.31 -14.02 18.16
N ALA A 264 -5.46 -14.01 19.20
CA ALA A 264 -5.51 -14.99 20.27
C ALA A 264 -6.84 -15.02 21.04
N TYR A 265 -7.45 -13.86 21.28
CA TYR A 265 -8.67 -13.72 22.08
C TYR A 265 -9.90 -13.28 21.28
N ARG A 266 -9.86 -13.43 19.95
CA ARG A 266 -11.02 -13.15 19.10
C ARG A 266 -12.11 -14.21 19.30
N HIS A 267 -13.36 -13.79 19.10
CA HIS A 267 -14.55 -14.64 19.16
C HIS A 267 -15.26 -14.67 17.77
N PRO A 268 -14.67 -15.36 16.75
CA PRO A 268 -15.16 -15.32 15.36
C PRO A 268 -16.63 -15.75 15.23
N GLU A 269 -17.10 -16.64 16.11
CA GLU A 269 -18.51 -17.10 16.16
C GLU A 269 -19.52 -15.98 16.48
N LYS A 270 -19.05 -14.80 16.90
CA LYS A 270 -19.87 -13.61 17.17
C LYS A 270 -19.88 -12.59 16.02
N TYR A 271 -19.06 -12.79 14.99
CA TYR A 271 -18.81 -11.80 13.96
C TYR A 271 -19.60 -12.03 12.67
N GLY A 272 -20.61 -12.93 12.67
CA GLY A 272 -21.40 -13.28 11.49
C GLY A 272 -21.99 -12.08 10.75
N ILE A 273 -22.44 -11.06 11.52
CA ILE A 273 -23.00 -9.84 10.95
C ILE A 273 -22.06 -9.07 10.01
N LEU A 274 -20.73 -9.20 10.19
CA LEU A 274 -19.74 -8.58 9.29
C LEU A 274 -19.76 -9.16 7.86
N CYS A 275 -20.39 -10.32 7.68
CA CYS A 275 -20.49 -10.99 6.39
C CYS A 275 -21.89 -10.83 5.75
N GLU A 276 -22.80 -10.14 6.40
CA GLU A 276 -24.13 -9.88 5.87
C GLU A 276 -24.07 -8.81 4.78
N LYS A 277 -24.80 -9.04 3.67
CA LYS A 277 -24.75 -8.15 2.51
C LYS A 277 -25.73 -6.98 2.56
N GLY A 278 -26.63 -6.97 3.54
CA GLY A 278 -27.64 -5.91 3.70
C GLY A 278 -26.99 -4.57 4.00
N VAL A 279 -27.50 -3.51 3.38
CA VAL A 279 -27.16 -2.12 3.71
C VAL A 279 -28.47 -1.41 4.06
N GLU A 280 -28.51 -0.82 5.26
CA GLU A 280 -29.67 -0.15 5.80
C GLU A 280 -29.40 1.34 5.98
N GLU A 281 -30.47 2.14 6.10
CA GLU A 281 -30.37 3.56 6.46
C GLU A 281 -29.56 3.74 7.77
N PRO A 282 -28.73 4.79 7.87
CA PRO A 282 -28.54 5.90 6.94
C PRO A 282 -27.44 5.66 5.87
N PHE A 283 -26.98 4.43 5.64
CA PHE A 283 -25.81 4.10 4.79
C PHE A 283 -26.18 3.74 3.36
N VAL A 284 -27.48 3.80 3.00
CA VAL A 284 -27.94 3.56 1.62
C VAL A 284 -27.38 4.66 0.69
N ARG A 285 -26.85 4.25 -0.46
CA ARG A 285 -26.32 5.13 -1.51
C ARG A 285 -26.76 4.64 -2.89
N ASP A 286 -27.33 5.54 -3.69
CA ASP A 286 -27.84 5.22 -5.05
C ASP A 286 -26.72 4.90 -6.05
N ASP A 287 -25.51 5.38 -5.79
CA ASP A 287 -24.31 5.19 -6.62
C ASP A 287 -23.48 3.94 -6.26
N ARG A 288 -23.91 3.19 -5.25
CA ARG A 288 -23.25 1.93 -4.86
C ARG A 288 -23.38 0.89 -5.97
N ARG A 289 -22.25 0.26 -6.31
CA ARG A 289 -22.24 -0.97 -7.13
C ARG A 289 -22.52 -2.21 -6.26
N ASP A 290 -23.26 -3.16 -6.78
CA ASP A 290 -23.58 -4.45 -6.14
C ASP A 290 -22.38 -5.43 -6.13
#